data_6416833daecf805fdeae21020a8c715d
#
_entry.id   6416833daecf805fdeae21020a8c715d
#
_cell.length_a   1.000
_cell.length_b   1.000
_cell.length_c   1.000
_cell.angle_alpha   90.00
_cell.angle_beta   90.00
_cell.angle_gamma   90.00
#
_symmetry.space_group_name_H-M   'P 1'
#
loop_
_entity.id
_entity.type
_entity.pdbx_description
1 polymer ?
#
loop_
_entity_poly.entity_id
_entity_poly.type
_entity_poly.pdbx_seq_one_letter_code
_entity_poly.pdbx_strand_id
1 'polypeptide(L)'
;MPLTASDIKIPASERMVDDADGGGQITGVTLQDGLENNVFPDLSDTDRAFGRLALRKVYPAVQPATGTDTLLGANVIIQDMADDPYISGFAMLAQSALETRAEAVARLEVSHWEPLGPGGDASLHWVGSTQLTSTAFVPQAGM
;
A
#
# COMPACT_ATOMS: atom_id res chain seq x y z
N MET A 1 -30.93 0.76 0.61
CA MET A 1 -30.58 1.84 -0.34
C MET A 1 -29.29 1.42 -1.03
N PRO A 2 -29.11 1.72 -2.30
CA PRO A 2 -27.85 1.36 -2.95
C PRO A 2 -26.69 2.13 -2.29
N LEU A 3 -25.52 1.47 -2.21
CA LEU A 3 -24.28 2.09 -1.73
C LEU A 3 -23.90 3.28 -2.60
N THR A 4 -23.42 4.33 -1.97
CA THR A 4 -22.95 5.55 -2.61
C THR A 4 -21.46 5.74 -2.34
N ALA A 5 -20.80 6.62 -3.08
CA ALA A 5 -19.39 6.93 -2.85
C ALA A 5 -19.13 7.45 -1.42
N SER A 6 -20.10 8.11 -0.80
CA SER A 6 -19.98 8.59 0.57
C SER A 6 -19.98 7.49 1.64
N ASP A 7 -20.42 6.29 1.28
CA ASP A 7 -20.42 5.13 2.19
C ASP A 7 -19.06 4.40 2.18
N ILE A 8 -18.20 4.72 1.20
CA ILE A 8 -16.85 4.17 1.12
C ILE A 8 -15.91 5.13 1.83
N LYS A 9 -15.22 4.64 2.83
CA LYS A 9 -14.30 5.43 3.66
C LYS A 9 -12.97 4.70 3.80
N ILE A 10 -11.94 5.48 4.07
CA ILE A 10 -10.60 4.96 4.38
C ILE A 10 -10.18 5.48 5.75
N PRO A 11 -10.58 4.81 6.83
CA PRO A 11 -10.10 5.13 8.17
C PRO A 11 -8.58 4.98 8.29
N ALA A 12 -7.97 5.88 9.04
CA ALA A 12 -6.56 5.84 9.40
C ALA A 12 -6.31 4.78 10.49
N SER A 13 -5.07 4.30 10.57
CA SER A 13 -4.59 3.53 11.71
C SER A 13 -4.24 4.46 12.89
N GLU A 14 -4.04 3.87 14.06
CA GLU A 14 -3.69 4.60 15.29
C GLU A 14 -2.42 5.43 15.15
N ARG A 15 -1.43 4.92 14.43
CA ARG A 15 -0.13 5.56 14.27
C ARG A 15 0.24 5.67 12.79
N MET A 16 -0.04 6.84 12.21
CA MET A 16 0.27 7.18 10.83
C MET A 16 1.69 7.77 10.73
N VAL A 17 2.68 7.04 11.23
CA VAL A 17 4.09 7.46 11.31
C VAL A 17 5.02 6.43 10.69
N ASP A 18 6.27 6.82 10.42
CA ASP A 18 7.30 5.93 9.89
C ASP A 18 8.17 5.27 10.98
N ASP A 19 7.79 5.39 12.23
CA ASP A 19 8.45 4.69 13.33
C ASP A 19 8.17 3.19 13.26
N ALA A 20 9.01 2.40 13.91
CA ALA A 20 8.92 0.93 13.89
C ALA A 20 7.55 0.40 14.36
N ASP A 21 6.90 1.10 15.27
CA ASP A 21 5.58 0.80 15.83
C ASP A 21 4.42 1.42 15.05
N GLY A 22 4.68 2.09 13.91
CA GLY A 22 3.65 2.65 13.03
C GLY A 22 2.59 1.62 12.65
N GLY A 23 1.37 2.07 12.37
CA GLY A 23 0.23 1.20 12.08
C GLY A 23 -0.71 1.08 13.28
N GLY A 24 -0.97 -0.14 13.76
CA GLY A 24 -1.94 -0.38 14.82
C GLY A 24 -3.36 -0.59 14.31
N GLN A 25 -4.34 -0.45 15.18
CA GLN A 25 -5.74 -0.70 14.88
C GLN A 25 -6.40 0.43 14.07
N ILE A 26 -7.59 0.14 13.56
CA ILE A 26 -8.44 1.12 12.92
C ILE A 26 -8.88 2.20 13.91
N THR A 27 -8.90 3.44 13.46
CA THR A 27 -9.44 4.56 14.23
C THR A 27 -10.77 5.05 13.65
N GLY A 28 -11.44 5.95 14.34
CA GLY A 28 -12.62 6.64 13.81
C GLY A 28 -12.31 7.80 12.85
N VAL A 29 -11.02 8.08 12.63
CA VAL A 29 -10.58 9.18 11.77
C VAL A 29 -10.52 8.72 10.32
N THR A 30 -11.37 9.27 9.48
CA THR A 30 -11.39 8.99 8.05
C THR A 30 -10.44 9.94 7.32
N LEU A 31 -9.63 9.38 6.43
CA LEU A 31 -8.80 10.17 5.52
C LEU A 31 -9.69 10.98 4.58
N GLN A 32 -9.35 12.24 4.39
CA GLN A 32 -10.14 13.16 3.56
C GLN A 32 -9.57 13.17 2.13
N ASP A 33 -10.46 13.06 1.15
CA ASP A 33 -10.07 13.17 -0.25
C ASP A 33 -9.61 14.61 -0.58
N GLY A 34 -8.56 14.72 -1.40
CA GLY A 34 -8.03 16.00 -1.86
C GLY A 34 -7.23 16.81 -0.82
N LEU A 35 -7.00 16.28 0.37
CA LEU A 35 -6.18 16.93 1.39
C LEU A 35 -4.69 16.57 1.20
N GLU A 36 -3.84 17.58 1.02
CA GLU A 36 -2.40 17.39 0.96
C GLU A 36 -1.82 16.86 2.28
N ASN A 37 -0.77 16.07 2.18
CA ASN A 37 -0.07 15.47 3.34
C ASN A 37 -0.98 14.64 4.28
N ASN A 38 -2.08 14.16 3.75
CA ASN A 38 -3.09 13.43 4.49
C ASN A 38 -2.61 12.01 4.89
N VAL A 39 -1.82 11.37 4.03
CA VAL A 39 -1.28 10.03 4.25
C VAL A 39 0.23 10.06 4.43
N PHE A 40 0.92 10.72 3.54
CA PHE A 40 2.38 10.86 3.55
C PHE A 40 2.77 12.33 3.65
N PRO A 41 3.82 12.66 4.40
CA PRO A 41 4.37 14.01 4.41
C PRO A 41 5.11 14.31 3.09
N ASP A 42 5.44 15.56 2.89
CA ASP A 42 6.28 15.98 1.77
C ASP A 42 7.63 15.26 1.78
N LEU A 43 8.15 15.01 0.59
CA LEU A 43 9.46 14.41 0.41
C LEU A 43 10.54 15.48 0.51
N SER A 44 11.54 15.23 1.35
CA SER A 44 12.72 16.07 1.44
C SER A 44 13.71 15.78 0.29
N ASP A 45 14.61 16.72 0.01
CA ASP A 45 15.70 16.50 -0.95
C ASP A 45 16.62 15.34 -0.53
N THR A 46 16.77 15.13 0.77
CA THR A 46 17.52 14.00 1.34
C THR A 46 16.82 12.67 1.01
N ASP A 47 15.51 12.60 1.16
CA ASP A 47 14.74 11.41 0.84
C ASP A 47 14.83 11.06 -0.66
N ARG A 48 14.86 12.09 -1.52
CA ARG A 48 15.05 11.93 -2.98
C ARG A 48 16.46 11.42 -3.33
N ALA A 49 17.48 11.92 -2.64
CA ALA A 49 18.88 11.57 -2.93
C ALA A 49 19.24 10.15 -2.45
N PHE A 50 18.75 9.74 -1.29
CA PHE A 50 19.14 8.49 -0.63
C PHE A 50 18.07 7.41 -0.66
N GLY A 51 16.85 7.76 -1.05
CA GLY A 51 15.68 6.89 -1.01
C GLY A 51 15.10 6.78 0.40
N ARG A 52 13.79 6.61 0.47
CA ARG A 52 13.07 6.38 1.72
C ARG A 52 11.88 5.47 1.46
N LEU A 53 11.70 4.48 2.31
CA LEU A 53 10.50 3.67 2.34
C LEU A 53 9.52 4.25 3.38
N ALA A 54 8.44 4.85 2.92
CA ALA A 54 7.34 5.30 3.76
C ALA A 54 6.19 4.28 3.66
N LEU A 55 5.73 3.78 4.80
CA LEU A 55 4.58 2.89 4.88
C LEU A 55 3.51 3.46 5.79
N ARG A 56 2.26 3.40 5.33
CA ARG A 56 1.09 3.78 6.13
C ARG A 56 0.06 2.67 6.07
N LYS A 57 -0.53 2.38 7.21
CA LYS A 57 -1.60 1.41 7.31
C LYS A 57 -2.93 2.13 7.30
N VAL A 58 -3.80 1.71 6.40
CA VAL A 58 -5.15 2.28 6.25
C VAL A 58 -6.17 1.15 6.16
N TYR A 59 -7.43 1.45 6.43
CA TYR A 59 -8.49 0.47 6.51
C TYR A 59 -9.65 0.84 5.57
N PRO A 60 -9.59 0.46 4.28
CA PRO A 60 -10.74 0.64 3.40
C PRO A 60 -11.98 -0.05 3.97
N ALA A 61 -13.05 0.69 4.13
CA ALA A 61 -14.27 0.22 4.74
C ALA A 61 -15.50 0.76 4.04
N VAL A 62 -16.58 -0.02 4.08
CA VAL A 62 -17.91 0.41 3.66
C VAL A 62 -18.73 0.68 4.93
N GLN A 63 -19.19 1.90 5.08
CA GLN A 63 -19.97 2.35 6.24
C GLN A 63 -21.31 2.94 5.79
N PRO A 64 -22.28 2.09 5.40
CA PRO A 64 -23.56 2.58 4.93
C PRO A 64 -24.36 3.19 6.08
N ALA A 65 -25.13 4.21 5.77
CA ALA A 65 -25.98 4.88 6.77
C ALA A 65 -27.00 3.95 7.42
N THR A 66 -27.44 2.90 6.71
CA THR A 66 -28.40 1.91 7.18
C THR A 66 -27.76 0.71 7.89
N GLY A 67 -26.45 0.56 7.82
CA GLY A 67 -25.70 -0.49 8.51
C GLY A 67 -25.85 -1.92 7.99
N THR A 68 -26.60 -2.14 6.91
CA THR A 68 -26.92 -3.49 6.41
C THR A 68 -26.33 -3.83 5.05
N ASP A 69 -25.95 -2.82 4.27
CA ASP A 69 -25.43 -3.05 2.92
C ASP A 69 -23.94 -3.42 2.96
N THR A 70 -23.55 -4.37 2.13
CA THR A 70 -22.17 -4.85 2.00
C THR A 70 -21.70 -4.74 0.55
N LEU A 71 -20.43 -4.44 0.37
CA LEU A 71 -19.79 -4.44 -0.94
C LEU A 71 -18.98 -5.73 -1.12
N LEU A 72 -19.44 -6.60 -2.00
CA LEU A 72 -18.78 -7.87 -2.30
C LEU A 72 -17.77 -7.70 -3.43
N GLY A 73 -16.59 -8.31 -3.27
CA GLY A 73 -15.55 -8.32 -4.31
C GLY A 73 -14.89 -6.95 -4.53
N ALA A 74 -14.88 -6.10 -3.52
CA ALA A 74 -14.20 -4.81 -3.60
C ALA A 74 -12.68 -4.98 -3.68
N ASN A 75 -12.04 -4.20 -4.53
CA ASN A 75 -10.59 -4.13 -4.65
C ASN A 75 -10.12 -2.69 -4.43
N VAL A 76 -8.96 -2.55 -3.80
CA VAL A 76 -8.25 -1.27 -3.71
C VAL A 76 -7.18 -1.26 -4.79
N ILE A 77 -7.20 -0.24 -5.60
CA ILE A 77 -6.21 -0.05 -6.67
C ILE A 77 -5.55 1.32 -6.53
N ILE A 78 -4.30 1.42 -6.94
CA ILE A 78 -3.63 2.70 -7.15
C ILE A 78 -3.86 3.05 -8.61
N GLN A 79 -4.73 4.02 -8.85
CA GLN A 79 -5.11 4.40 -10.22
C GLN A 79 -4.03 5.28 -10.84
N ASP A 80 -3.61 6.30 -10.10
CA ASP A 80 -2.61 7.25 -10.55
C ASP A 80 -1.46 7.30 -9.55
N MET A 81 -0.25 7.26 -10.04
CA MET A 81 0.96 7.45 -9.28
C MET A 81 1.32 8.93 -9.24
N ALA A 82 2.15 9.33 -8.27
CA ALA A 82 2.70 10.67 -8.27
C ALA A 82 3.46 10.95 -9.58
N ASP A 83 3.26 12.15 -10.12
CA ASP A 83 3.92 12.62 -11.35
C ASP A 83 5.39 13.03 -11.08
N ASP A 84 6.12 12.15 -10.43
CA ASP A 84 7.53 12.32 -10.09
C ASP A 84 8.27 11.02 -10.41
N PRO A 85 9.29 11.04 -11.29
CA PRO A 85 10.01 9.84 -11.71
C PRO A 85 10.78 9.14 -10.57
N TYR A 86 10.97 9.82 -9.45
CA TYR A 86 11.66 9.28 -8.27
C TYR A 86 10.72 8.67 -7.23
N ILE A 87 9.42 8.76 -7.46
CA ILE A 87 8.41 8.21 -6.56
C ILE A 87 7.76 7.00 -7.20
N SER A 88 7.74 5.90 -6.47
CA SER A 88 6.94 4.73 -6.81
C SER A 88 6.10 4.30 -5.62
N GLY A 89 4.89 3.85 -5.86
CA GLY A 89 3.97 3.40 -4.82
C GLY A 89 3.52 1.97 -5.04
N PHE A 90 3.17 1.34 -3.96
CA PHE A 90 2.59 0.00 -3.96
C PHE A 90 1.57 -0.12 -2.82
N ALA A 91 0.71 -1.11 -2.93
CA ALA A 91 -0.21 -1.48 -1.88
C ALA A 91 -0.02 -2.95 -1.51
N MET A 92 -0.10 -3.26 -0.24
CA MET A 92 -0.01 -4.63 0.26
C MET A 92 -1.05 -4.87 1.35
N LEU A 93 -1.49 -6.11 1.50
CA LEU A 93 -2.40 -6.48 2.57
C LEU A 93 -1.65 -6.62 3.89
N ALA A 94 -2.18 -6.05 4.97
CA ALA A 94 -1.71 -6.32 6.31
C ALA A 94 -2.10 -7.75 6.72
N GLN A 95 -1.21 -8.44 7.44
CA GLN A 95 -1.49 -9.80 7.93
C GLN A 95 -2.39 -9.80 9.16
N SER A 96 -2.38 -8.74 9.93
CA SER A 96 -3.25 -8.58 11.09
C SER A 96 -3.61 -7.12 11.35
N ALA A 97 -4.65 -6.92 12.14
CA ALA A 97 -5.04 -5.59 12.60
C ALA A 97 -3.97 -4.93 13.48
N LEU A 98 -3.14 -5.72 14.15
CA LEU A 98 -2.08 -5.23 15.03
C LEU A 98 -0.70 -5.14 14.36
N GLU A 99 -0.59 -5.55 13.09
CA GLU A 99 0.68 -5.53 12.36
C GLU A 99 1.30 -4.12 12.41
N THR A 100 2.55 -4.08 12.85
CA THR A 100 3.35 -2.86 12.93
C THR A 100 4.10 -2.61 11.62
N ARG A 101 4.60 -1.38 11.45
CA ARG A 101 5.44 -1.04 10.29
C ARG A 101 6.69 -1.92 10.22
N ALA A 102 7.34 -2.20 11.35
CA ALA A 102 8.54 -3.04 11.37
C ALA A 102 8.27 -4.45 10.84
N GLU A 103 7.14 -5.06 11.24
CA GLU A 103 6.73 -6.37 10.74
C GLU A 103 6.39 -6.34 9.25
N ALA A 104 5.71 -5.29 8.80
CA ALA A 104 5.39 -5.10 7.40
C ALA A 104 6.64 -4.92 6.52
N VAL A 105 7.64 -4.15 7.00
CA VAL A 105 8.93 -3.97 6.32
C VAL A 105 9.70 -5.29 6.26
N ALA A 106 9.80 -6.01 7.35
CA ALA A 106 10.49 -7.31 7.38
C ALA A 106 9.88 -8.29 6.36
N ARG A 107 8.55 -8.32 6.25
CA ARG A 107 7.85 -9.14 5.28
C ARG A 107 8.11 -8.69 3.83
N LEU A 108 8.16 -7.38 3.62
CA LEU A 108 8.48 -6.81 2.31
C LEU A 108 9.90 -7.18 1.87
N GLU A 109 10.86 -7.11 2.78
CA GLU A 109 12.26 -7.50 2.53
C GLU A 109 12.36 -8.97 2.14
N VAL A 110 11.70 -9.86 2.86
CA VAL A 110 11.68 -11.30 2.53
C VAL A 110 11.04 -11.54 1.15
N SER A 111 9.95 -10.86 0.84
CA SER A 111 9.26 -11.02 -0.45
C SER A 111 10.09 -10.51 -1.64
N HIS A 112 11.01 -9.59 -1.39
CA HIS A 112 11.86 -8.99 -2.42
C HIS A 112 13.13 -9.80 -2.71
N TRP A 113 13.49 -10.74 -1.84
CA TRP A 113 14.74 -11.48 -1.88
C TRP A 113 14.61 -12.95 -2.29
N GLU A 114 13.51 -13.38 -2.89
CA GLU A 114 13.58 -14.66 -3.59
C GLU A 114 14.52 -14.50 -4.80
N PRO A 115 15.72 -15.12 -4.78
CA PRO A 115 16.60 -15.05 -5.91
C PRO A 115 15.94 -15.76 -7.07
N LEU A 116 15.52 -14.99 -8.06
CA LEU A 116 15.09 -15.53 -9.33
C LEU A 116 16.28 -16.29 -9.92
N GLY A 117 16.09 -17.57 -10.18
CA GLY A 117 17.10 -18.38 -10.85
C GLY A 117 17.55 -17.74 -12.16
N PRO A 118 18.69 -18.15 -12.73
CA PRO A 118 19.21 -17.56 -13.95
C PRO A 118 18.17 -17.64 -15.07
N GLY A 119 17.70 -16.48 -15.52
CA GLY A 119 16.64 -16.33 -16.52
C GLY A 119 15.24 -16.07 -15.97
N GLY A 120 15.08 -15.87 -14.67
CA GLY A 120 13.79 -15.55 -14.05
C GLY A 120 13.42 -14.07 -14.19
N ASP A 121 12.18 -13.83 -14.55
CA ASP A 121 11.60 -12.49 -14.60
C ASP A 121 11.46 -11.91 -13.21
N ALA A 122 11.90 -10.67 -13.02
CA ALA A 122 11.68 -9.93 -11.78
C ALA A 122 10.21 -9.50 -11.72
N SER A 123 9.34 -10.37 -11.25
CA SER A 123 7.96 -10.03 -10.92
C SER A 123 7.84 -9.87 -9.42
N LEU A 124 7.27 -8.75 -8.98
CA LEU A 124 6.88 -8.53 -7.59
C LEU A 124 5.76 -9.54 -7.24
N HIS A 125 6.14 -10.58 -6.52
CA HIS A 125 5.21 -11.60 -6.07
C HIS A 125 4.74 -11.28 -4.66
N TRP A 126 3.50 -10.84 -4.53
CA TRP A 126 2.88 -10.63 -3.24
C TRP A 126 2.42 -11.96 -2.65
N VAL A 127 2.93 -12.31 -1.49
CA VAL A 127 2.42 -13.47 -0.75
C VAL A 127 0.94 -13.26 -0.46
N GLY A 128 0.09 -14.05 -1.09
CA GLY A 128 -1.37 -13.97 -0.95
C GLY A 128 -2.11 -13.38 -2.15
N SER A 129 -1.43 -12.92 -3.20
CA SER A 129 -2.10 -12.57 -4.44
C SER A 129 -2.39 -13.83 -5.26
N THR A 130 -3.64 -13.98 -5.69
CA THR A 130 -4.07 -15.05 -6.59
C THR A 130 -3.84 -14.74 -8.08
N GLN A 131 -3.23 -13.61 -8.39
CA GLN A 131 -2.88 -13.22 -9.76
C GLN A 131 -1.39 -12.94 -9.88
N LEU A 132 -0.74 -13.73 -10.72
CA LEU A 132 0.60 -13.50 -11.23
C LEU A 132 0.49 -12.54 -12.44
N THR A 133 0.90 -11.30 -12.26
CA THR A 133 1.14 -10.43 -13.41
C THR A 133 2.63 -10.53 -13.73
N SER A 134 3.00 -11.41 -14.63
CA SER A 134 4.36 -11.46 -15.16
C SER A 134 4.52 -10.37 -16.21
N THR A 135 5.25 -9.33 -15.89
CA THR A 135 5.85 -8.46 -16.90
C THR A 135 7.22 -9.03 -17.19
N ALA A 136 7.37 -9.68 -18.33
CA ALA A 136 8.66 -10.20 -18.78
C ALA A 136 9.62 -9.02 -18.97
N PHE A 137 10.56 -8.85 -18.05
CA PHE A 137 11.71 -8.00 -18.27
C PHE A 137 12.81 -8.88 -18.88
N VAL A 138 13.01 -8.74 -20.17
CA VAL A 138 14.17 -9.34 -20.84
C VAL A 138 15.35 -8.39 -20.62
N PRO A 139 16.34 -8.74 -19.79
CA PRO A 139 17.56 -7.94 -19.71
C PRO A 139 18.24 -8.04 -21.07
N GLN A 140 18.35 -6.91 -21.77
CA GLN A 140 19.23 -6.85 -22.92
C GLN A 140 20.65 -7.04 -22.40
N ALA A 141 21.29 -8.10 -22.87
CA ALA A 141 22.71 -8.30 -22.66
C ALA A 141 23.44 -7.06 -23.17
N GLY A 142 24.13 -6.38 -22.25
CA GLY A 142 24.86 -5.17 -22.56
C GLY A 142 25.92 -5.44 -23.62
N MET A 143 26.02 -4.53 -24.53
CA MET A 143 27.24 -4.31 -25.32
C MET A 143 28.31 -3.70 -24.45
#